data_03286488cf84e4172afe90fbce4ac489
#
_entry.id   03286488cf84e4172afe90fbce4ac489
#
_cell.length_a   1.000
_cell.length_b   1.000
_cell.length_c   1.000
_cell.angle_alpha   90.00
_cell.angle_beta   90.00
_cell.angle_gamma   90.00
#
_symmetry.space_group_name_H-M   'P 1'
#
loop_
_entity.id
_entity.type
_entity.pdbx_description
1 polymer ?
#
loop_
_entity_poly.entity_id
_entity_poly.type
_entity_poly.pdbx_seq_one_letter_code
_entity_poly.pdbx_strand_id
1 'polypeptide(L)'
;MITLKQYTNEENQILPLIQGFWKAHSHYDQSGEEAQEDLTNWTKDGHIIYFIQHDETVVGFAHLGSRGGKIDWLEELFILPEYQGSGFGSEAIHQLEEIVKQYSVSLYIEAAARNEAAIRLYRKLGYNCLNTITIRKDFPGYEYDVVRKKKI
;
A
#
# COMPACT_ATOMS: atom_id res chain seq x y z
N MET A 1 20.05 2.92 -2.96
CA MET A 1 19.26 2.38 -4.09
C MET A 1 18.49 1.15 -3.63
N ILE A 2 17.23 1.07 -3.97
CA ILE A 2 16.41 -0.08 -3.66
C ILE A 2 16.18 -0.94 -4.91
N THR A 3 15.78 -2.20 -4.70
CA THR A 3 15.30 -3.08 -5.75
C THR A 3 13.94 -3.65 -5.35
N LEU A 4 13.12 -3.94 -6.34
CA LEU A 4 11.85 -4.64 -6.16
C LEU A 4 12.03 -6.09 -6.57
N LYS A 5 11.71 -6.99 -5.65
CA LYS A 5 11.76 -8.43 -5.91
C LYS A 5 10.37 -9.00 -5.79
N GLN A 6 9.86 -9.59 -6.85
CA GLN A 6 8.52 -10.17 -6.83
C GLN A 6 8.44 -11.32 -5.83
N TYR A 7 7.40 -11.32 -5.00
CA TYR A 7 7.10 -12.42 -4.10
C TYR A 7 6.75 -13.67 -4.90
N THR A 8 7.27 -14.81 -4.48
CA THR A 8 6.93 -16.11 -5.06
C THR A 8 6.46 -17.10 -4.00
N ASN A 9 7.26 -17.34 -2.96
CA ASN A 9 6.94 -18.35 -1.94
C ASN A 9 7.58 -18.07 -0.57
N GLU A 10 8.09 -16.87 -0.34
CA GLU A 10 8.80 -16.52 0.89
C GLU A 10 7.82 -16.11 2.00
N GLU A 11 6.94 -17.03 2.42
CA GLU A 11 5.90 -16.75 3.43
C GLU A 11 6.48 -16.24 4.75
N ASN A 12 7.57 -16.84 5.21
CA ASN A 12 8.19 -16.44 6.48
C ASN A 12 8.68 -15.00 6.47
N GLN A 13 8.96 -14.44 5.30
CA GLN A 13 9.39 -13.05 5.18
C GLN A 13 8.22 -12.10 4.97
N ILE A 14 7.20 -12.50 4.22
CA ILE A 14 6.10 -11.60 3.87
C ILE A 14 5.05 -11.47 4.99
N LEU A 15 4.75 -12.55 5.71
CA LEU A 15 3.70 -12.49 6.75
C LEU A 15 3.99 -11.46 7.83
N PRO A 16 5.22 -11.36 8.39
CA PRO A 16 5.50 -10.31 9.37
C PRO A 16 5.38 -8.90 8.78
N LEU A 17 5.67 -8.73 7.49
CA LEU A 17 5.53 -7.43 6.84
C LEU A 17 4.06 -7.03 6.70
N ILE A 18 3.19 -7.97 6.36
CA ILE A 18 1.74 -7.73 6.29
C ILE A 18 1.21 -7.33 7.66
N GLN A 19 1.60 -8.05 8.71
CA GLN A 19 1.22 -7.72 10.08
C GLN A 19 1.74 -6.34 10.49
N GLY A 20 2.98 -6.01 10.11
CA GLY A 20 3.58 -4.71 10.36
C GLY A 20 2.85 -3.57 9.68
N PHE A 21 2.37 -3.80 8.47
CA PHE A 21 1.54 -2.82 7.76
C PHE A 21 0.27 -2.48 8.54
N TRP A 22 -0.48 -3.48 8.99
CA TRP A 22 -1.71 -3.24 9.74
C TRP A 22 -1.45 -2.57 11.08
N LYS A 23 -0.35 -2.92 11.74
CA LYS A 23 0.05 -2.26 12.98
C LYS A 23 0.31 -0.77 12.77
N ALA A 24 1.03 -0.44 11.72
CA ALA A 24 1.36 0.95 11.39
C ALA A 24 0.15 1.73 10.87
N HIS A 25 -0.67 1.10 10.03
CA HIS A 25 -1.80 1.75 9.36
C HIS A 25 -3.00 1.96 10.28
N SER A 26 -3.33 0.96 11.11
CA SER A 26 -4.58 0.94 11.88
C SER A 26 -4.38 0.62 13.36
N HIS A 27 -3.14 0.53 13.85
CA HIS A 27 -2.82 0.08 15.21
C HIS A 27 -3.43 -1.28 15.54
N TYR A 28 -3.57 -2.13 14.53
CA TYR A 28 -4.22 -3.42 14.63
C TYR A 28 -3.20 -4.53 14.72
N ASP A 29 -3.32 -5.36 15.75
CA ASP A 29 -2.47 -6.56 15.95
C ASP A 29 -3.11 -7.73 15.21
N GLN A 30 -2.72 -7.91 13.95
CA GLN A 30 -3.23 -8.96 13.08
C GLN A 30 -2.71 -10.32 13.51
N SER A 31 -3.58 -11.33 13.55
CA SER A 31 -3.17 -12.71 13.80
C SER A 31 -2.43 -13.30 12.61
N GLY A 32 -1.72 -14.41 12.85
CA GLY A 32 -1.07 -15.15 11.76
C GLY A 32 -2.07 -15.68 10.73
N GLU A 33 -3.25 -16.11 11.18
CA GLU A 33 -4.31 -16.57 10.27
C GLU A 33 -4.85 -15.44 9.39
N GLU A 34 -5.06 -14.28 9.99
CA GLU A 34 -5.51 -13.10 9.24
C GLU A 34 -4.47 -12.66 8.20
N ALA A 35 -3.19 -12.68 8.58
CA ALA A 35 -2.11 -12.36 7.65
C ALA A 35 -2.05 -13.35 6.49
N GLN A 36 -2.25 -14.64 6.77
CA GLN A 36 -2.29 -15.67 5.75
C GLN A 36 -3.49 -15.48 4.81
N GLU A 37 -4.62 -15.04 5.34
CA GLU A 37 -5.80 -14.75 4.53
C GLU A 37 -5.52 -13.58 3.58
N ASP A 38 -4.91 -12.50 4.07
CA ASP A 38 -4.48 -11.40 3.21
C ASP A 38 -3.52 -11.87 2.14
N LEU A 39 -2.52 -12.66 2.50
CA LEU A 39 -1.55 -13.17 1.54
C LEU A 39 -2.22 -13.99 0.44
N THR A 40 -3.17 -14.84 0.82
CA THR A 40 -3.94 -15.64 -0.13
C THR A 40 -4.70 -14.74 -1.10
N ASN A 41 -5.36 -13.70 -0.59
CA ASN A 41 -6.11 -12.75 -1.41
C ASN A 41 -5.20 -11.90 -2.29
N TRP A 42 -4.05 -11.47 -1.78
CA TRP A 42 -3.15 -10.56 -2.46
C TRP A 42 -2.21 -11.26 -3.44
N THR A 43 -2.31 -12.57 -3.57
CA THR A 43 -1.54 -13.37 -4.55
C THR A 43 -2.43 -14.05 -5.58
N LYS A 44 -3.74 -13.80 -5.55
CA LYS A 44 -4.67 -14.26 -6.58
C LYS A 44 -4.40 -13.56 -7.92
N ASP A 45 -5.00 -14.06 -8.99
CA ASP A 45 -4.95 -13.40 -10.28
C ASP A 45 -5.37 -11.94 -10.16
N GLY A 46 -4.63 -11.07 -10.81
CA GLY A 46 -4.84 -9.63 -10.71
C GLY A 46 -4.11 -8.95 -9.56
N HIS A 47 -3.21 -9.66 -8.88
CA HIS A 47 -2.43 -9.13 -7.76
C HIS A 47 -0.96 -9.51 -7.89
N ILE A 48 -0.09 -8.60 -7.50
CA ILE A 48 1.36 -8.83 -7.44
C ILE A 48 1.90 -8.20 -6.18
N ILE A 49 2.72 -8.95 -5.43
CA ILE A 49 3.44 -8.43 -4.28
C ILE A 49 4.93 -8.33 -4.63
N TYR A 50 5.55 -7.23 -4.25
CA TYR A 50 6.98 -7.03 -4.36
C TYR A 50 7.59 -6.82 -2.98
N PHE A 51 8.69 -7.50 -2.69
CA PHE A 51 9.57 -7.08 -1.60
C PHE A 51 10.32 -5.82 -2.04
N ILE A 52 10.51 -4.90 -1.11
CA ILE A 52 11.37 -3.74 -1.30
C ILE A 52 12.66 -4.05 -0.57
N GLN A 53 13.76 -4.07 -1.29
CA GLN A 53 15.07 -4.43 -0.73
C GLN A 53 16.07 -3.28 -0.89
N HIS A 54 16.86 -3.08 0.14
CA HIS A 54 18.00 -2.18 0.13
C HIS A 54 19.22 -2.98 0.50
N ASP A 55 20.19 -3.08 -0.43
CA ASP A 55 21.41 -3.86 -0.25
C ASP A 55 21.13 -5.28 0.29
N GLU A 56 20.22 -5.98 -0.35
CA GLU A 56 19.79 -7.36 -0.03
C GLU A 56 18.98 -7.48 1.26
N THR A 57 18.76 -6.38 1.98
CA THR A 57 17.92 -6.37 3.17
C THR A 57 16.48 -6.01 2.79
N VAL A 58 15.51 -6.81 3.20
CA VAL A 58 14.10 -6.50 3.00
C VAL A 58 13.72 -5.38 3.94
N VAL A 59 13.27 -4.26 3.37
CA VAL A 59 12.89 -3.06 4.14
C VAL A 59 11.39 -2.79 4.09
N GLY A 60 10.64 -3.51 3.26
CA GLY A 60 9.21 -3.33 3.16
C GLY A 60 8.60 -4.15 2.03
N PHE A 61 7.37 -3.83 1.67
CA PHE A 61 6.70 -4.46 0.54
C PHE A 61 5.75 -3.48 -0.15
N ALA A 62 5.38 -3.84 -1.38
CA ALA A 62 4.36 -3.15 -2.15
C ALA A 62 3.40 -4.18 -2.75
N HIS A 63 2.13 -3.84 -2.79
CA HIS A 63 1.09 -4.68 -3.37
C HIS A 63 0.39 -3.92 -4.49
N LEU A 64 0.50 -4.45 -5.71
CA LEU A 64 -0.26 -3.97 -6.86
C LEU A 64 -1.49 -4.84 -7.06
N GLY A 65 -2.61 -4.21 -7.37
CA GLY A 65 -3.86 -4.91 -7.63
C GLY A 65 -4.53 -4.43 -8.90
N SER A 66 -5.47 -5.26 -9.34
CA SER A 66 -6.40 -4.94 -10.43
C SER A 66 -7.77 -4.72 -9.82
N ARG A 67 -8.47 -3.69 -10.27
CA ARG A 67 -9.87 -3.46 -9.87
C ARG A 67 -10.76 -3.66 -11.08
N GLY A 68 -10.66 -4.86 -11.66
CA GLY A 68 -11.43 -5.24 -12.84
C GLY A 68 -10.78 -4.89 -14.16
N GLY A 69 -9.56 -4.38 -14.15
CA GLY A 69 -8.81 -4.00 -15.33
C GLY A 69 -7.36 -4.47 -15.26
N LYS A 70 -6.45 -3.57 -15.56
CA LYS A 70 -5.01 -3.85 -15.49
C LYS A 70 -4.53 -3.79 -14.03
N ILE A 71 -3.36 -4.36 -13.77
CA ILE A 71 -2.76 -4.36 -12.42
C ILE A 71 -2.03 -3.02 -12.24
N ASP A 72 -2.79 -1.96 -12.07
CA ASP A 72 -2.30 -0.60 -12.03
C ASP A 72 -2.77 0.20 -10.79
N TRP A 73 -3.18 -0.50 -9.74
CA TRP A 73 -3.51 0.10 -8.45
C TRP A 73 -2.46 -0.27 -7.41
N LEU A 74 -1.83 0.73 -6.82
CA LEU A 74 -0.97 0.51 -5.66
C LEU A 74 -1.85 0.41 -4.42
N GLU A 75 -2.09 -0.82 -3.98
CA GLU A 75 -3.02 -1.10 -2.89
C GLU A 75 -2.39 -0.87 -1.52
N GLU A 76 -1.19 -1.39 -1.30
CA GLU A 76 -0.43 -1.17 -0.08
C GLU A 76 1.03 -0.88 -0.41
N LEU A 77 1.60 0.03 0.37
CA LEU A 77 3.03 0.33 0.35
C LEU A 77 3.48 0.49 1.80
N PHE A 78 4.42 -0.34 2.22
CA PHE A 78 4.89 -0.35 3.60
C PHE A 78 6.41 -0.40 3.66
N ILE A 79 6.99 0.52 4.42
CA ILE A 79 8.41 0.51 4.78
C ILE A 79 8.48 0.28 6.29
N LEU A 80 9.30 -0.67 6.71
CA LEU A 80 9.50 -0.93 8.14
C LEU A 80 9.91 0.35 8.86
N PRO A 81 9.43 0.57 10.10
CA PRO A 81 9.69 1.83 10.83
C PRO A 81 11.16 2.22 10.89
N GLU A 82 12.06 1.26 11.12
CA GLU A 82 13.49 1.52 11.23
C GLU A 82 14.15 1.97 9.92
N TYR A 83 13.44 1.82 8.79
CA TYR A 83 13.95 2.22 7.47
C TYR A 83 13.22 3.41 6.87
N GLN A 84 12.28 4.01 7.62
CA GLN A 84 11.54 5.17 7.15
C GLN A 84 12.40 6.43 7.20
N GLY A 85 12.02 7.42 6.39
CA GLY A 85 12.73 8.71 6.35
C GLY A 85 13.94 8.75 5.44
N SER A 86 14.21 7.69 4.68
CA SER A 86 15.36 7.62 3.76
C SER A 86 14.97 7.67 2.29
N GLY A 87 13.69 7.93 2.00
CA GLY A 87 13.21 8.03 0.62
C GLY A 87 12.93 6.70 -0.06
N PHE A 88 12.95 5.58 0.66
CA PHE A 88 12.74 4.26 0.07
C PHE A 88 11.33 4.10 -0.50
N GLY A 89 10.31 4.64 0.18
CA GLY A 89 8.95 4.60 -0.33
C GLY A 89 8.78 5.34 -1.64
N SER A 90 9.34 6.53 -1.76
CA SER A 90 9.31 7.32 -2.99
C SER A 90 10.05 6.62 -4.13
N GLU A 91 11.21 6.04 -3.84
CA GLU A 91 11.97 5.29 -4.83
C GLU A 91 11.21 4.05 -5.29
N ALA A 92 10.55 3.35 -4.37
CA ALA A 92 9.71 2.20 -4.70
C ALA A 92 8.56 2.61 -5.63
N ILE A 93 7.90 3.73 -5.36
CA ILE A 93 6.82 4.23 -6.22
C ILE A 93 7.34 4.51 -7.64
N HIS A 94 8.51 5.15 -7.77
CA HIS A 94 9.10 5.41 -9.09
C HIS A 94 9.39 4.11 -9.84
N GLN A 95 9.90 3.09 -9.17
CA GLN A 95 10.14 1.80 -9.82
C GLN A 95 8.84 1.09 -10.21
N LEU A 96 7.81 1.18 -9.38
CA LEU A 96 6.48 0.65 -9.71
C LEU A 96 5.89 1.38 -10.92
N GLU A 97 6.07 2.69 -11.01
CA GLU A 97 5.65 3.46 -12.18
C GLU A 97 6.30 2.94 -13.46
N GLU A 98 7.59 2.65 -13.41
CA GLU A 98 8.29 2.10 -14.58
C GLU A 98 7.78 0.72 -14.99
N ILE A 99 7.39 -0.11 -14.01
CA ILE A 99 6.77 -1.40 -14.29
C ILE A 99 5.39 -1.23 -14.94
N VAL A 100 4.53 -0.44 -14.30
CA VAL A 100 3.13 -0.27 -14.73
C VAL A 100 3.03 0.48 -16.05
N LYS A 101 3.94 1.41 -16.32
CA LYS A 101 4.00 2.17 -17.55
C LYS A 101 4.11 1.28 -18.79
N GLN A 102 4.64 0.07 -18.66
CA GLN A 102 4.80 -0.86 -19.78
C GLN A 102 3.46 -1.39 -20.30
N TYR A 103 2.39 -1.33 -19.49
CA TYR A 103 1.10 -1.90 -19.88
C TYR A 103 -0.11 -1.05 -19.50
N SER A 104 0.07 0.04 -18.80
CA SER A 104 -1.01 0.97 -18.44
C SER A 104 -0.59 2.42 -18.62
N VAL A 105 -1.58 3.31 -18.67
CA VAL A 105 -1.35 4.74 -18.84
C VAL A 105 -1.32 5.50 -17.52
N SER A 106 -1.65 4.84 -16.41
CA SER A 106 -1.70 5.47 -15.10
C SER A 106 -1.36 4.47 -14.01
N LEU A 107 -0.82 4.96 -12.91
CA LEU A 107 -0.77 4.24 -11.64
C LEU A 107 -1.72 4.96 -10.69
N TYR A 108 -2.62 4.19 -10.08
CA TYR A 108 -3.62 4.72 -9.17
C TYR A 108 -3.20 4.45 -7.73
N ILE A 109 -3.37 5.45 -6.87
CA ILE A 109 -3.14 5.32 -5.43
C ILE A 109 -4.35 5.85 -4.70
N GLU A 110 -4.83 5.10 -3.71
CA GLU A 110 -5.94 5.51 -2.87
C GLU A 110 -5.41 5.78 -1.46
N ALA A 111 -5.81 6.88 -0.86
CA ALA A 111 -5.44 7.23 0.50
C ALA A 111 -6.67 7.65 1.27
N ALA A 112 -6.68 7.33 2.57
CA ALA A 112 -7.72 7.84 3.45
C ALA A 112 -7.64 9.36 3.51
N ALA A 113 -8.79 10.03 3.47
CA ALA A 113 -8.84 11.49 3.44
C ALA A 113 -8.14 12.11 4.67
N ARG A 114 -8.14 11.41 5.80
CA ARG A 114 -7.47 11.86 7.02
C ARG A 114 -5.94 11.75 6.97
N ASN A 115 -5.41 10.98 6.03
CA ASN A 115 -3.96 10.77 5.90
C ASN A 115 -3.34 11.88 5.05
N GLU A 116 -3.29 13.08 5.61
CA GLU A 116 -2.80 14.25 4.90
C GLU A 116 -1.33 14.15 4.53
N ALA A 117 -0.53 13.49 5.36
CA ALA A 117 0.89 13.31 5.08
C ALA A 117 1.11 12.48 3.81
N ALA A 118 0.37 11.37 3.66
CA ALA A 118 0.44 10.54 2.46
C ALA A 118 -0.03 11.31 1.23
N ILE A 119 -1.14 12.05 1.35
CA ILE A 119 -1.68 12.84 0.25
C ILE A 119 -0.65 13.89 -0.22
N ARG A 120 0.01 14.57 0.72
CA ARG A 120 1.06 15.54 0.37
C ARG A 120 2.23 14.87 -0.34
N LEU A 121 2.64 13.71 0.14
CA LEU A 121 3.72 12.95 -0.50
C LEU A 121 3.35 12.58 -1.95
N TYR A 122 2.16 12.04 -2.16
CA TYR A 122 1.72 11.64 -3.50
C TYR A 122 1.61 12.84 -4.45
N ARG A 123 1.10 13.97 -3.97
CA ARG A 123 1.10 15.20 -4.78
C ARG A 123 2.51 15.63 -5.16
N LYS A 124 3.44 15.55 -4.24
CA LYS A 124 4.84 15.88 -4.49
C LYS A 124 5.46 14.96 -5.54
N LEU A 125 5.01 13.72 -5.60
CA LEU A 125 5.45 12.74 -6.59
C LEU A 125 4.73 12.88 -7.94
N GLY A 126 3.77 13.80 -8.06
CA GLY A 126 3.09 14.07 -9.31
C GLY A 126 1.67 13.53 -9.42
N TYR A 127 1.13 12.94 -8.36
CA TYR A 127 -0.26 12.43 -8.33
C TYR A 127 -1.20 13.61 -8.06
N ASN A 128 -1.63 14.27 -9.14
CA ASN A 128 -2.34 15.53 -9.07
C ASN A 128 -3.74 15.51 -9.68
N CYS A 129 -4.22 14.35 -10.13
CA CYS A 129 -5.56 14.19 -10.69
C CYS A 129 -6.43 13.35 -9.74
N LEU A 130 -7.59 13.86 -9.37
CA LEU A 130 -8.58 13.08 -8.64
C LEU A 130 -9.27 12.13 -9.60
N ASN A 131 -9.27 10.83 -9.29
CA ASN A 131 -9.92 9.81 -10.11
C ASN A 131 -11.36 9.57 -9.65
N THR A 132 -11.52 9.31 -8.35
CA THR A 132 -12.83 9.10 -7.73
C THR A 132 -12.88 9.81 -6.39
N ILE A 133 -14.11 10.03 -5.91
CA ILE A 133 -14.33 10.57 -4.58
C ILE A 133 -15.31 9.63 -3.88
N THR A 134 -14.94 9.17 -2.68
CA THR A 134 -15.84 8.39 -1.83
C THR A 134 -16.39 9.29 -0.74
N ILE A 135 -17.71 9.34 -0.66
CA ILE A 135 -18.41 10.16 0.34
C ILE A 135 -19.29 9.22 1.16
N ARG A 136 -19.29 9.42 2.47
CA ARG A 136 -20.13 8.60 3.35
C ARG A 136 -20.98 9.47 4.25
N LYS A 137 -22.08 8.86 4.73
CA LYS A 137 -22.94 9.42 5.77
C LYS A 137 -22.96 8.43 6.93
N ASP A 138 -22.61 8.92 8.11
CA ASP A 138 -22.65 8.09 9.31
C ASP A 138 -24.04 8.16 9.92
N PHE A 139 -24.60 6.97 10.26
CA PHE A 139 -25.94 6.90 10.84
C PHE A 139 -25.86 6.94 12.36
N PRO A 140 -26.86 7.54 13.04
CA PRO A 140 -26.89 7.59 14.50
C PRO A 140 -27.00 6.18 15.11
N GLY A 141 -26.50 6.02 16.32
CA GLY A 141 -26.64 4.77 17.10
C GLY A 141 -25.52 3.77 16.94
N TYR A 142 -24.52 4.09 16.10
CA TYR A 142 -23.31 3.28 15.98
C TYR A 142 -22.15 3.99 16.67
N GLU A 143 -21.46 3.26 17.56
CA GLU A 143 -20.25 3.76 18.19
C GLU A 143 -19.03 3.25 17.42
N TYR A 144 -18.13 4.15 17.10
CA TYR A 144 -16.85 3.83 16.48
C TYR A 144 -15.88 4.96 16.78
N ASP A 145 -14.60 4.64 16.74
CA ASP A 145 -13.55 5.61 16.98
C ASP A 145 -13.48 6.59 15.80
N VAL A 146 -13.77 7.85 16.09
CA VAL A 146 -13.63 8.92 15.11
C VAL A 146 -12.27 9.54 15.29
N VAL A 147 -11.31 9.11 14.48
CA VAL A 147 -9.96 9.68 14.51
C VAL A 147 -9.98 11.08 13.93
N ARG A 148 -10.59 11.23 12.75
CA ARG A 148 -10.65 12.51 12.07
C ARG A 148 -11.66 12.43 10.93
N LYS A 149 -12.55 13.43 10.85
CA LYS A 149 -13.47 13.58 9.72
C LYS A 149 -13.04 14.77 8.88
N LYS A 150 -13.01 14.59 7.58
CA LYS A 150 -12.79 15.67 6.63
C LYS A 150 -14.11 15.94 5.91
N LYS A 151 -14.61 17.16 6.06
CA LYS A 151 -15.87 17.56 5.41
C LYS A 151 -15.62 18.08 4.00
N ILE A 152 -16.59 17.84 3.16
CA ILE A 152 -16.58 18.37 1.80
C ILE A 152 -17.03 19.84 1.78
#